data_5811da0d5921a65e9abb2d02a33f65e3
#
_entry.id   5811da0d5921a65e9abb2d02a33f65e3
#
_cell.length_a   1.000
_cell.length_b   1.000
_cell.length_c   1.000
_cell.angle_alpha   90.00
_cell.angle_beta   90.00
_cell.angle_gamma   90.00
#
_symmetry.space_group_name_H-M   'P 1'
#
loop_
_entity.id
_entity.type
_entity.pdbx_description
1 polymer ?
#
loop_
_entity_poly.entity_id
_entity_poly.type
_entity_poly.pdbx_seq_one_letter_code
_entity_poly.pdbx_strand_id
1 'polypeptide(L)'
;MSERKTLFADVILPVPIRKEFTYRVPFELNETLFSGARVVVPFGRAKLITGIVSSIHENIPQDYQAKLIEHQLDDHPIITPKQYTFWKWISAYYMAPIGDVMNAALPANFKLASETKIVLHPDFNIDPKLLTEREIEVVTALELREVLDLKEISEIIGIKTVQPIIKKLIDKKAVLSLEELNDKFTPKTASFIRLSDAYSQEENISDYIQLLESKKGKDKQVKALLTLIHLTIKNQDKLVLKKDLIDEEISSSSINTLEKNGIIVQE
;
A
#
# COMPACT_ATOMS: atom_id res chain seq x y z
N MET A 1 -31.31 -30.14 -24.51
CA MET A 1 -30.80 -28.75 -24.42
C MET A 1 -31.06 -28.31 -22.98
N SER A 2 -30.02 -28.14 -22.19
CA SER A 2 -30.17 -27.61 -20.82
C SER A 2 -30.76 -26.20 -20.91
N GLU A 3 -31.86 -25.92 -20.21
CA GLU A 3 -32.41 -24.58 -20.10
C GLU A 3 -31.31 -23.68 -19.52
N ARG A 4 -30.89 -22.67 -20.29
CA ARG A 4 -29.89 -21.69 -19.85
C ARG A 4 -30.52 -20.80 -18.78
N LYS A 5 -30.24 -21.10 -17.52
CA LYS A 5 -30.72 -20.29 -16.40
C LYS A 5 -30.01 -18.93 -16.38
N THR A 6 -30.76 -17.87 -16.15
CA THR A 6 -30.18 -16.55 -15.90
C THR A 6 -29.82 -16.45 -14.42
N LEU A 7 -28.53 -16.33 -14.13
CA LEU A 7 -28.02 -16.17 -12.77
C LEU A 7 -27.66 -14.71 -12.49
N PHE A 8 -27.77 -14.35 -11.24
CA PHE A 8 -27.35 -13.08 -10.67
C PHE A 8 -26.35 -13.34 -9.54
N ALA A 9 -25.46 -12.40 -9.31
CA ALA A 9 -24.51 -12.43 -8.22
C ALA A 9 -24.55 -11.12 -7.44
N ASP A 10 -24.64 -11.22 -6.13
CA ASP A 10 -24.40 -10.09 -5.26
C ASP A 10 -22.90 -9.91 -5.09
N VAL A 11 -22.43 -8.69 -5.24
CA VAL A 11 -21.00 -8.34 -5.24
C VAL A 11 -20.76 -7.21 -4.25
N ILE A 12 -19.79 -7.43 -3.37
CA ILE A 12 -19.26 -6.41 -2.48
C ILE A 12 -18.23 -5.60 -3.27
N LEU A 13 -18.42 -4.28 -3.33
CA LEU A 13 -17.50 -3.35 -3.97
C LEU A 13 -16.77 -2.52 -2.92
N PRO A 14 -15.51 -2.11 -3.15
CA PRO A 14 -14.73 -1.25 -2.27
C PRO A 14 -15.21 0.21 -2.34
N VAL A 15 -16.49 0.42 -2.05
CA VAL A 15 -17.14 1.73 -2.08
C VAL A 15 -17.89 1.97 -0.77
N PRO A 16 -17.97 3.22 -0.27
CA PRO A 16 -18.61 3.56 1.01
C PRO A 16 -20.14 3.54 0.90
N ILE A 17 -20.73 2.45 0.41
CA ILE A 17 -22.17 2.27 0.25
C ILE A 17 -22.62 1.06 1.06
N ARG A 18 -23.70 1.21 1.84
CA ARG A 18 -24.23 0.19 2.77
C ARG A 18 -25.05 -0.91 2.11
N LYS A 19 -24.71 -1.31 0.88
CA LYS A 19 -25.38 -2.41 0.19
C LYS A 19 -24.41 -3.17 -0.70
N GLU A 20 -24.76 -4.39 -0.98
CA GLU A 20 -24.16 -5.18 -2.03
C GLU A 20 -24.84 -4.84 -3.36
N PHE A 21 -24.16 -5.10 -4.46
CA PHE A 21 -24.65 -4.76 -5.80
C PHE A 21 -24.89 -6.03 -6.58
N THR A 22 -26.11 -6.18 -7.10
CA THR A 22 -26.47 -7.34 -7.91
C THR A 22 -26.07 -7.14 -9.36
N TYR A 23 -25.31 -8.07 -9.90
CA TYR A 23 -24.90 -8.14 -11.29
C TYR A 23 -25.46 -9.39 -11.97
N ARG A 24 -25.67 -9.31 -13.27
CA ARG A 24 -26.05 -10.46 -14.07
C ARG A 24 -24.78 -11.28 -14.40
N VAL A 25 -24.87 -12.59 -14.22
CA VAL A 25 -23.79 -13.51 -14.56
C VAL A 25 -23.84 -13.81 -16.06
N PRO A 26 -22.74 -13.63 -16.81
CA PRO A 26 -22.63 -14.11 -18.18
C PRO A 26 -22.82 -15.63 -18.24
N PHE A 27 -23.44 -16.13 -19.29
CA PHE A 27 -23.73 -17.58 -19.43
C PHE A 27 -22.47 -18.45 -19.39
N GLU A 28 -21.34 -17.92 -19.85
CA GLU A 28 -20.03 -18.58 -19.84
C GLU A 28 -19.50 -18.81 -18.41
N LEU A 29 -19.97 -17.99 -17.46
CA LEU A 29 -19.57 -18.07 -16.04
C LEU A 29 -20.56 -18.83 -15.16
N ASN A 30 -21.70 -19.28 -15.70
CA ASN A 30 -22.74 -19.93 -14.90
C ASN A 30 -22.26 -21.16 -14.12
N GLU A 31 -21.31 -21.93 -14.69
CA GLU A 31 -20.78 -23.15 -14.07
C GLU A 31 -19.48 -22.93 -13.32
N THR A 32 -18.82 -21.79 -13.56
CA THR A 32 -17.47 -21.53 -13.00
C THR A 32 -17.47 -20.45 -11.93
N LEU A 33 -18.51 -19.60 -11.86
CA LEU A 33 -18.59 -18.56 -10.84
C LEU A 33 -18.96 -19.15 -9.49
N PHE A 34 -18.28 -18.69 -8.45
CA PHE A 34 -18.53 -19.12 -7.07
C PHE A 34 -18.43 -17.96 -6.09
N SER A 35 -19.05 -18.11 -4.92
CA SER A 35 -18.95 -17.14 -3.83
C SER A 35 -17.50 -17.06 -3.32
N GLY A 36 -17.03 -15.85 -3.04
CA GLY A 36 -15.67 -15.58 -2.62
C GLY A 36 -14.69 -15.33 -3.77
N ALA A 37 -15.11 -15.44 -5.04
CA ALA A 37 -14.29 -15.05 -6.19
C ALA A 37 -14.28 -13.53 -6.36
N ARG A 38 -13.15 -13.00 -6.87
CA ARG A 38 -13.10 -11.63 -7.38
C ARG A 38 -13.67 -11.58 -8.80
N VAL A 39 -14.43 -10.53 -9.04
CA VAL A 39 -14.98 -10.24 -10.36
C VAL A 39 -14.73 -8.78 -10.73
N VAL A 40 -14.53 -8.54 -12.02
CA VAL A 40 -14.47 -7.20 -12.59
C VAL A 40 -15.88 -6.82 -13.02
N VAL A 41 -16.38 -5.70 -12.52
CA VAL A 41 -17.73 -5.23 -12.80
C VAL A 41 -17.75 -3.76 -13.18
N PRO A 42 -18.69 -3.34 -14.06
CA PRO A 42 -18.88 -1.94 -14.38
C PRO A 42 -19.60 -1.21 -13.25
N PHE A 43 -19.01 -0.14 -12.74
CA PHE A 43 -19.60 0.71 -11.72
C PHE A 43 -19.69 2.17 -12.19
N GLY A 44 -20.86 2.81 -11.99
CA GLY A 44 -21.12 4.14 -12.54
C GLY A 44 -21.19 4.13 -14.08
N ARG A 45 -20.67 5.19 -14.73
CA ARG A 45 -20.81 5.37 -16.18
C ARG A 45 -19.75 4.64 -17.01
N ALA A 46 -18.48 4.66 -16.55
CA ALA A 46 -17.36 4.15 -17.36
C ALA A 46 -16.27 3.45 -16.54
N LYS A 47 -16.50 3.23 -15.25
CA LYS A 47 -15.50 2.71 -14.31
C LYS A 47 -15.60 1.19 -14.23
N LEU A 48 -14.47 0.49 -14.30
CA LEU A 48 -14.37 -0.91 -13.95
C LEU A 48 -13.74 -1.03 -12.57
N ILE A 49 -14.31 -1.87 -11.72
CA ILE A 49 -13.86 -2.07 -10.35
C ILE A 49 -13.87 -3.55 -10.01
N THR A 50 -12.92 -3.98 -9.21
CA THR A 50 -12.90 -5.34 -8.69
C THR A 50 -13.74 -5.43 -7.43
N GLY A 51 -14.65 -6.39 -7.41
CA GLY A 51 -15.47 -6.74 -6.25
C GLY A 51 -15.39 -8.22 -5.91
N ILE A 52 -16.01 -8.61 -4.81
CA ILE A 52 -16.09 -10.01 -4.36
C ILE A 52 -17.53 -10.49 -4.42
N VAL A 53 -17.73 -11.64 -5.04
CA VAL A 53 -19.02 -12.32 -5.06
C VAL A 53 -19.37 -12.82 -3.66
N SER A 54 -20.46 -12.35 -3.11
CA SER A 54 -20.98 -12.79 -1.80
C SER A 54 -22.00 -13.91 -1.94
N SER A 55 -22.89 -13.85 -2.92
CA SER A 55 -23.90 -14.86 -3.21
C SER A 55 -24.21 -14.97 -4.68
N ILE A 56 -24.74 -16.12 -5.10
CA ILE A 56 -25.24 -16.37 -6.45
C ILE A 56 -26.68 -16.86 -6.34
N HIS A 57 -27.59 -16.31 -7.15
CA HIS A 57 -29.01 -16.57 -7.08
C HIS A 57 -29.73 -16.34 -8.41
N GLU A 58 -31.01 -16.70 -8.50
CA GLU A 58 -31.85 -16.50 -9.68
C GLU A 58 -32.78 -15.26 -9.56
N ASN A 59 -32.72 -14.50 -8.47
CA ASN A 59 -33.60 -13.37 -8.19
C ASN A 59 -33.21 -12.15 -9.03
N ILE A 60 -34.13 -11.66 -9.84
CA ILE A 60 -33.96 -10.46 -10.67
C ILE A 60 -34.14 -9.23 -9.78
N PRO A 61 -33.21 -8.27 -9.77
CA PRO A 61 -33.40 -7.00 -9.06
C PRO A 61 -34.54 -6.22 -9.70
N GLN A 62 -35.46 -5.71 -8.88
CA GLN A 62 -36.69 -5.01 -9.36
C GLN A 62 -36.43 -3.54 -9.63
N ASP A 63 -35.48 -2.92 -8.94
CA ASP A 63 -35.27 -1.46 -8.95
C ASP A 63 -34.35 -0.97 -10.07
N TYR A 64 -33.60 -1.86 -10.72
CA TYR A 64 -32.66 -1.49 -11.77
C TYR A 64 -32.31 -2.68 -12.67
N GLN A 65 -31.83 -2.37 -13.86
CA GLN A 65 -31.32 -3.40 -14.77
C GLN A 65 -29.88 -3.77 -14.35
N ALA A 66 -29.69 -5.03 -13.92
CA ALA A 66 -28.38 -5.56 -13.54
C ALA A 66 -27.43 -5.56 -14.74
N LYS A 67 -26.27 -4.92 -14.58
CA LYS A 67 -25.19 -4.97 -15.56
C LYS A 67 -24.52 -6.33 -15.52
N LEU A 68 -23.85 -6.72 -16.60
CA LEU A 68 -23.09 -7.98 -16.67
C LEU A 68 -21.79 -7.86 -15.89
N ILE A 69 -21.37 -8.96 -15.29
CA ILE A 69 -19.99 -9.17 -14.85
C ILE A 69 -19.11 -9.18 -16.10
N GLU A 70 -18.02 -8.44 -16.11
CA GLU A 70 -17.09 -8.38 -17.25
C GLU A 70 -16.12 -9.57 -17.23
N HIS A 71 -15.61 -9.95 -16.05
CA HIS A 71 -14.63 -11.04 -15.93
C HIS A 71 -14.55 -11.59 -14.52
N GLN A 72 -14.27 -12.90 -14.40
CA GLN A 72 -13.88 -13.55 -13.14
C GLN A 72 -12.36 -13.60 -13.06
N LEU A 73 -11.78 -13.23 -11.93
CA LEU A 73 -10.32 -13.15 -11.75
C LEU A 73 -9.71 -14.40 -11.12
N ASP A 74 -10.49 -15.16 -10.36
CA ASP A 74 -9.96 -16.25 -9.52
C ASP A 74 -10.54 -17.59 -9.90
N ASP A 75 -9.70 -18.63 -9.80
CA ASP A 75 -10.10 -20.04 -9.95
C ASP A 75 -10.45 -20.69 -8.60
N HIS A 76 -10.18 -19.99 -7.49
CA HIS A 76 -10.49 -20.42 -6.12
C HIS A 76 -11.00 -19.25 -5.29
N PRO A 77 -11.85 -19.49 -4.26
CA PRO A 77 -12.34 -18.44 -3.38
C PRO A 77 -11.17 -17.77 -2.64
N ILE A 78 -11.07 -16.44 -2.70
CA ILE A 78 -10.09 -15.67 -1.94
C ILE A 78 -10.56 -15.36 -0.51
N ILE A 79 -11.88 -15.45 -0.29
CA ILE A 79 -12.49 -15.35 1.03
C ILE A 79 -13.37 -16.57 1.30
N THR A 80 -13.40 -16.98 2.56
CA THR A 80 -14.24 -18.06 3.03
C THR A 80 -15.62 -17.53 3.47
N PRO A 81 -16.66 -18.37 3.53
CA PRO A 81 -17.96 -17.99 4.09
C PRO A 81 -17.90 -17.45 5.53
N LYS A 82 -16.95 -17.97 6.35
CA LYS A 82 -16.73 -17.49 7.72
C LYS A 82 -16.18 -16.05 7.74
N GLN A 83 -15.23 -15.73 6.86
CA GLN A 83 -14.70 -14.37 6.73
C GLN A 83 -15.79 -13.40 6.26
N TYR A 84 -16.60 -13.78 5.30
CA TYR A 84 -17.74 -12.97 4.87
C TYR A 84 -18.74 -12.73 6.02
N THR A 85 -19.09 -13.76 6.78
CA THR A 85 -19.95 -13.62 7.96
C THR A 85 -19.34 -12.68 8.99
N PHE A 86 -18.04 -12.77 9.21
CA PHE A 86 -17.31 -11.86 10.10
C PHE A 86 -17.33 -10.41 9.61
N TRP A 87 -17.13 -10.18 8.30
CA TRP A 87 -17.24 -8.84 7.72
C TRP A 87 -18.64 -8.24 7.88
N LYS A 88 -19.68 -9.06 7.70
CA LYS A 88 -21.07 -8.62 7.96
C LYS A 88 -21.27 -8.23 9.42
N TRP A 89 -20.71 -8.99 10.35
CA TRP A 89 -20.76 -8.67 11.77
C TRP A 89 -20.03 -7.34 12.06
N ILE A 90 -18.82 -7.13 11.54
CA ILE A 90 -18.07 -5.88 11.68
C ILE A 90 -18.89 -4.70 11.11
N SER A 91 -19.43 -4.87 9.90
CA SER A 91 -20.26 -3.86 9.23
C SER A 91 -21.47 -3.47 10.07
N ALA A 92 -22.17 -4.44 10.65
CA ALA A 92 -23.33 -4.22 11.49
C ALA A 92 -22.96 -3.58 12.84
N TYR A 93 -21.90 -4.07 13.50
CA TYR A 93 -21.47 -3.61 14.82
C TYR A 93 -20.97 -2.16 14.79
N TYR A 94 -20.12 -1.84 13.83
CA TYR A 94 -19.55 -0.49 13.68
C TYR A 94 -20.38 0.43 12.78
N MET A 95 -21.53 -0.04 12.27
CA MET A 95 -22.37 0.69 11.31
C MET A 95 -21.59 1.18 10.09
N ALA A 96 -20.53 0.48 9.69
CA ALA A 96 -19.70 0.80 8.55
C ALA A 96 -20.22 0.11 7.28
N PRO A 97 -20.08 0.70 6.08
CA PRO A 97 -20.35 0.02 4.82
C PRO A 97 -19.51 -1.27 4.68
N ILE A 98 -20.12 -2.34 4.19
CA ILE A 98 -19.40 -3.63 4.01
C ILE A 98 -18.23 -3.49 3.01
N GLY A 99 -18.34 -2.57 2.03
CA GLY A 99 -17.27 -2.22 1.12
C GLY A 99 -16.05 -1.64 1.82
N ASP A 100 -16.24 -0.82 2.86
CA ASP A 100 -15.14 -0.27 3.67
C ASP A 100 -14.47 -1.36 4.50
N VAL A 101 -15.25 -2.30 5.07
CA VAL A 101 -14.72 -3.47 5.77
C VAL A 101 -13.87 -4.32 4.83
N MET A 102 -14.37 -4.62 3.62
CA MET A 102 -13.61 -5.33 2.59
C MET A 102 -12.34 -4.57 2.21
N ASN A 103 -12.45 -3.25 2.05
CA ASN A 103 -11.31 -2.40 1.68
C ASN A 103 -10.20 -2.42 2.74
N ALA A 104 -10.56 -2.45 4.01
CA ALA A 104 -9.60 -2.57 5.11
C ALA A 104 -9.02 -3.99 5.25
N ALA A 105 -9.81 -5.03 4.92
CA ALA A 105 -9.42 -6.42 5.12
C ALA A 105 -8.54 -7.00 3.99
N LEU A 106 -8.56 -6.41 2.80
CA LEU A 106 -7.86 -6.93 1.63
C LEU A 106 -6.69 -6.04 1.22
N PRO A 107 -5.55 -6.63 0.82
CA PRO A 107 -4.45 -5.92 0.21
C PRO A 107 -4.87 -5.16 -1.07
N ALA A 108 -4.15 -4.10 -1.41
CA ALA A 108 -4.46 -3.24 -2.56
C ALA A 108 -4.54 -4.02 -3.89
N ASN A 109 -3.64 -4.95 -4.14
CA ASN A 109 -3.62 -5.79 -5.35
C ASN A 109 -4.87 -6.67 -5.53
N PHE A 110 -5.65 -6.87 -4.48
CA PHE A 110 -6.92 -7.62 -4.58
C PHE A 110 -8.09 -6.72 -4.98
N LYS A 111 -7.91 -5.41 -5.03
CA LYS A 111 -8.97 -4.40 -5.23
C LYS A 111 -8.71 -3.53 -6.46
N LEU A 112 -8.25 -4.11 -7.56
CA LEU A 112 -7.90 -3.37 -8.77
C LEU A 112 -9.11 -2.60 -9.33
N ALA A 113 -8.94 -1.31 -9.49
CA ALA A 113 -9.90 -0.40 -10.12
C ALA A 113 -9.25 0.31 -11.31
N SER A 114 -10.03 0.96 -12.15
CA SER A 114 -9.52 1.65 -13.35
C SER A 114 -8.44 2.70 -13.04
N GLU A 115 -8.51 3.32 -11.87
CA GLU A 115 -7.55 4.33 -11.40
C GLU A 115 -6.41 3.76 -10.55
N THR A 116 -6.36 2.43 -10.36
CA THR A 116 -5.24 1.81 -9.64
C THR A 116 -3.95 2.01 -10.44
N LYS A 117 -2.98 2.65 -9.81
CA LYS A 117 -1.66 2.88 -10.40
C LYS A 117 -0.80 1.65 -10.27
N ILE A 118 -0.17 1.25 -11.37
CA ILE A 118 0.70 0.09 -11.49
C ILE A 118 2.12 0.57 -11.76
N VAL A 119 3.08 -0.09 -11.13
CA VAL A 119 4.52 0.12 -11.29
C VAL A 119 5.22 -1.22 -11.49
N LEU A 120 6.40 -1.21 -12.10
CA LEU A 120 7.24 -2.40 -12.15
C LEU A 120 7.66 -2.83 -10.73
N HIS A 121 7.80 -4.13 -10.52
CA HIS A 121 8.34 -4.64 -9.26
C HIS A 121 9.80 -4.17 -9.10
N PRO A 122 10.26 -3.69 -7.93
CA PRO A 122 11.64 -3.22 -7.73
C PRO A 122 12.70 -4.26 -8.11
N ASP A 123 12.41 -5.54 -7.86
CA ASP A 123 13.29 -6.66 -8.21
C ASP A 123 12.88 -7.32 -9.54
N PHE A 124 12.29 -6.55 -10.47
CA PHE A 124 11.84 -7.10 -11.75
C PHE A 124 13.02 -7.72 -12.52
N ASN A 125 12.96 -9.02 -12.71
CA ASN A 125 13.93 -9.79 -13.49
C ASN A 125 13.27 -11.07 -14.03
N ILE A 126 12.36 -10.91 -14.99
CA ILE A 126 11.63 -12.04 -15.57
C ILE A 126 12.11 -12.24 -17.01
N ASP A 127 12.43 -13.49 -17.38
CA ASP A 127 12.73 -13.84 -18.78
C ASP A 127 11.51 -13.49 -19.66
N PRO A 128 11.66 -12.65 -20.70
CA PRO A 128 10.57 -12.30 -21.61
C PRO A 128 9.84 -13.49 -22.21
N LYS A 129 10.50 -14.66 -22.32
CA LYS A 129 9.90 -15.90 -22.82
C LYS A 129 8.80 -16.47 -21.92
N LEU A 130 8.75 -16.07 -20.67
CA LEU A 130 7.72 -16.46 -19.70
C LEU A 130 6.51 -15.53 -19.73
N LEU A 131 6.57 -14.47 -20.50
CA LEU A 131 5.50 -13.47 -20.65
C LEU A 131 4.78 -13.68 -22.00
N THR A 132 3.48 -13.46 -21.99
CA THR A 132 2.69 -13.39 -23.23
C THR A 132 2.94 -12.05 -23.93
N GLU A 133 2.64 -11.94 -25.22
CA GLU A 133 2.79 -10.70 -26.00
C GLU A 133 2.16 -9.50 -25.29
N ARG A 134 0.95 -9.67 -24.76
CA ARG A 134 0.24 -8.62 -24.05
C ARG A 134 0.86 -8.24 -22.70
N GLU A 135 1.43 -9.19 -22.00
CA GLU A 135 2.19 -8.93 -20.77
C GLU A 135 3.47 -8.17 -21.07
N ILE A 136 4.14 -8.47 -22.20
CA ILE A 136 5.32 -7.74 -22.67
C ILE A 136 4.95 -6.29 -23.02
N GLU A 137 3.83 -6.07 -23.71
CA GLU A 137 3.35 -4.70 -24.02
C GLU A 137 3.16 -3.87 -22.75
N VAL A 138 2.56 -4.45 -21.69
CA VAL A 138 2.39 -3.76 -20.40
C VAL A 138 3.73 -3.44 -19.75
N VAL A 139 4.64 -4.42 -19.69
CA VAL A 139 5.96 -4.25 -19.08
C VAL A 139 6.75 -3.16 -19.83
N THR A 140 6.78 -3.23 -21.16
CA THR A 140 7.47 -2.22 -21.99
C THR A 140 6.87 -0.82 -21.80
N ALA A 141 5.54 -0.72 -21.68
CA ALA A 141 4.89 0.56 -21.40
C ALA A 141 5.29 1.12 -20.03
N LEU A 142 5.42 0.25 -19.01
CA LEU A 142 5.87 0.64 -17.67
C LEU A 142 7.37 0.96 -17.60
N GLU A 143 8.21 0.37 -18.44
CA GLU A 143 9.63 0.75 -18.58
C GLU A 143 9.78 2.17 -19.14
N LEU A 144 8.88 2.57 -20.04
CA LEU A 144 8.88 3.90 -20.65
C LEU A 144 8.22 4.97 -19.76
N ARG A 145 7.21 4.55 -19.00
CA ARG A 145 6.43 5.44 -18.13
C ARG A 145 6.34 4.79 -16.77
N GLU A 146 7.20 5.07 -15.88
CA GLU A 146 7.37 4.45 -14.54
C GLU A 146 6.08 4.08 -13.81
N VAL A 147 4.99 4.84 -14.03
CA VAL A 147 3.67 4.64 -13.42
C VAL A 147 2.58 4.76 -14.47
N LEU A 148 1.69 3.79 -14.54
CA LEU A 148 0.48 3.80 -15.38
C LEU A 148 -0.73 3.37 -14.55
N ASP A 149 -1.89 4.00 -14.81
CA ASP A 149 -3.15 3.47 -14.29
C ASP A 149 -3.74 2.39 -15.23
N LEU A 150 -4.69 1.61 -14.72
CA LEU A 150 -5.29 0.53 -15.51
C LEU A 150 -6.03 1.03 -16.75
N LYS A 151 -6.52 2.28 -16.71
CA LYS A 151 -7.19 2.90 -17.84
C LYS A 151 -6.19 3.24 -18.94
N GLU A 152 -5.04 3.84 -18.59
CA GLU A 152 -3.95 4.12 -19.54
C GLU A 152 -3.42 2.82 -20.16
N ILE A 153 -3.23 1.77 -19.35
CA ILE A 153 -2.83 0.45 -19.84
C ILE A 153 -3.88 -0.11 -20.83
N SER A 154 -5.17 0.03 -20.50
CA SER A 154 -6.28 -0.38 -21.37
C SER A 154 -6.24 0.34 -22.73
N GLU A 155 -5.95 1.61 -22.74
CA GLU A 155 -5.82 2.43 -23.96
C GLU A 155 -4.59 2.03 -24.79
N ILE A 156 -3.46 1.74 -24.15
CA ILE A 156 -2.20 1.32 -24.81
C ILE A 156 -2.37 -0.04 -25.49
N ILE A 157 -2.96 -1.02 -24.78
CA ILE A 157 -3.10 -2.41 -25.29
C ILE A 157 -4.34 -2.56 -26.17
N GLY A 158 -5.28 -1.60 -26.15
CA GLY A 158 -6.53 -1.65 -26.88
C GLY A 158 -7.55 -2.67 -26.33
N ILE A 159 -7.47 -3.01 -25.04
CA ILE A 159 -8.38 -3.96 -24.40
C ILE A 159 -9.12 -3.29 -23.25
N LYS A 160 -10.45 -3.45 -23.22
CA LYS A 160 -11.31 -2.87 -22.19
C LYS A 160 -11.02 -3.39 -20.78
N THR A 161 -10.74 -4.68 -20.62
CA THR A 161 -10.54 -5.35 -19.33
C THR A 161 -9.12 -5.85 -19.19
N VAL A 162 -8.26 -5.07 -18.55
CA VAL A 162 -6.82 -5.38 -18.36
C VAL A 162 -6.52 -6.05 -17.02
N GLN A 163 -7.47 -6.06 -16.09
CA GLN A 163 -7.30 -6.61 -14.74
C GLN A 163 -6.79 -8.08 -14.74
N PRO A 164 -7.24 -8.99 -15.64
CA PRO A 164 -6.71 -10.34 -15.69
C PRO A 164 -5.23 -10.40 -16.07
N ILE A 165 -4.79 -9.51 -16.96
CA ILE A 165 -3.39 -9.41 -17.38
C ILE A 165 -2.55 -8.89 -16.21
N ILE A 166 -3.01 -7.82 -15.57
CA ILE A 166 -2.34 -7.24 -14.41
C ILE A 166 -2.26 -8.24 -13.25
N LYS A 167 -3.35 -9.00 -12.98
CA LYS A 167 -3.31 -10.08 -11.99
C LYS A 167 -2.18 -11.07 -12.28
N LYS A 168 -2.08 -11.57 -13.51
CA LYS A 168 -1.01 -12.51 -13.90
C LYS A 168 0.39 -11.92 -13.74
N LEU A 169 0.57 -10.64 -14.07
CA LEU A 169 1.84 -9.94 -13.86
C LEU A 169 2.17 -9.76 -12.36
N ILE A 170 1.17 -9.51 -11.51
CA ILE A 170 1.31 -9.47 -10.05
C ILE A 170 1.70 -10.87 -9.52
N ASP A 171 1.00 -11.92 -9.95
CA ASP A 171 1.28 -13.31 -9.55
C ASP A 171 2.71 -13.73 -9.95
N LYS A 172 3.19 -13.24 -11.09
CA LYS A 172 4.58 -13.43 -11.57
C LYS A 172 5.59 -12.48 -10.90
N LYS A 173 5.17 -11.60 -9.99
CA LYS A 173 6.01 -10.55 -9.37
C LYS A 173 6.67 -9.62 -10.39
N ALA A 174 6.03 -9.37 -11.52
CA ALA A 174 6.48 -8.43 -12.53
C ALA A 174 6.08 -6.99 -12.19
N VAL A 175 4.88 -6.81 -11.63
CA VAL A 175 4.32 -5.50 -11.30
C VAL A 175 3.71 -5.48 -9.91
N LEU A 176 3.54 -4.29 -9.35
CA LEU A 176 2.85 -4.02 -8.10
C LEU A 176 1.86 -2.87 -8.27
N SER A 177 0.84 -2.78 -7.42
CA SER A 177 0.12 -1.53 -7.25
C SER A 177 0.97 -0.52 -6.47
N LEU A 178 0.87 0.75 -6.83
CA LEU A 178 1.61 1.82 -6.14
C LEU A 178 1.22 1.92 -4.66
N GLU A 179 -0.04 1.64 -4.33
CA GLU A 179 -0.52 1.58 -2.94
C GLU A 179 0.22 0.49 -2.15
N GLU A 180 0.35 -0.72 -2.71
CA GLU A 180 1.09 -1.81 -2.05
C GLU A 180 2.58 -1.48 -1.90
N LEU A 181 3.17 -0.77 -2.86
CA LEU A 181 4.55 -0.33 -2.77
C LEU A 181 4.75 0.66 -1.60
N ASN A 182 3.78 1.56 -1.40
CA ASN A 182 3.80 2.53 -0.30
C ASN A 182 3.48 1.89 1.05
N ASP A 183 2.66 0.83 1.08
CA ASP A 183 2.32 0.06 2.27
C ASP A 183 3.43 -0.91 2.70
N LYS A 184 4.42 -1.17 1.83
CA LYS A 184 5.58 -1.95 2.23
C LYS A 184 6.30 -1.20 3.33
N PHE A 185 6.25 -1.81 4.51
CA PHE A 185 6.94 -1.47 5.74
C PHE A 185 8.23 -0.68 5.47
N THR A 186 8.17 0.62 5.63
CA THR A 186 9.35 1.45 5.87
C THR A 186 9.73 1.18 7.32
N PRO A 187 10.82 0.47 7.61
CA PRO A 187 11.27 0.34 8.97
C PRO A 187 11.38 1.75 9.52
N LYS A 188 10.72 2.02 10.64
CA LYS A 188 10.94 3.26 11.37
C LYS A 188 12.38 3.21 11.82
N THR A 189 13.30 3.76 11.04
CA THR A 189 14.68 3.94 11.43
C THR A 189 14.69 4.97 12.55
N ALA A 190 15.12 4.57 13.72
CA ALA A 190 15.42 5.47 14.79
C ALA A 190 16.86 5.98 14.55
N SER A 191 17.02 7.27 14.38
CA SER A 191 18.35 7.88 14.30
C SER A 191 18.90 8.05 15.72
N PHE A 192 20.06 7.46 15.96
CA PHE A 192 20.81 7.62 17.20
C PHE A 192 21.92 8.64 17.02
N ILE A 193 22.24 9.34 18.09
CA ILE A 193 23.33 10.31 18.15
C ILE A 193 24.27 9.92 19.26
N ARG A 194 25.54 9.95 18.97
CA ARG A 194 26.62 9.76 19.97
C ARG A 194 27.73 10.77 19.76
N LEU A 195 28.57 10.96 20.79
CA LEU A 195 29.83 11.67 20.61
C LEU A 195 30.74 10.89 19.66
N SER A 196 31.48 11.58 18.82
CA SER A 196 32.52 10.93 18.02
C SER A 196 33.65 10.42 18.92
N ASP A 197 34.41 9.42 18.42
CA ASP A 197 35.48 8.79 19.21
C ASP A 197 36.55 9.78 19.66
N ALA A 198 36.79 10.85 18.88
CA ALA A 198 37.71 11.94 19.22
C ALA A 198 37.26 12.77 20.43
N TYR A 199 35.96 12.85 20.70
CA TYR A 199 35.33 13.64 21.77
C TYR A 199 34.63 12.78 22.82
N SER A 200 34.91 11.47 22.83
CA SER A 200 34.38 10.55 23.86
C SER A 200 35.10 10.64 25.20
N GLN A 201 36.30 11.25 25.24
CA GLN A 201 37.05 11.51 26.45
C GLN A 201 36.62 12.84 27.08
N GLU A 202 36.46 12.87 28.40
CA GLU A 202 35.92 14.00 29.16
C GLU A 202 36.75 15.28 28.98
N GLU A 203 38.07 15.16 28.87
CA GLU A 203 38.96 16.31 28.63
C GLU A 203 38.67 16.98 27.27
N ASN A 204 38.60 16.20 26.20
CA ASN A 204 38.42 16.71 24.83
C ASN A 204 37.07 17.42 24.64
N ILE A 205 36.01 16.88 25.20
CA ILE A 205 34.69 17.49 25.09
C ILE A 205 34.56 18.73 25.96
N SER A 206 35.21 18.75 27.15
CA SER A 206 35.27 19.90 28.05
C SER A 206 35.96 21.09 27.39
N ASP A 207 37.11 20.86 26.78
CA ASP A 207 37.87 21.87 26.04
C ASP A 207 37.06 22.45 24.87
N TYR A 208 36.31 21.59 24.15
CA TYR A 208 35.50 22.03 23.06
C TYR A 208 34.31 22.86 23.52
N ILE A 209 33.68 22.52 24.64
CA ILE A 209 32.59 23.30 25.24
C ILE A 209 33.11 24.69 25.65
N GLN A 210 34.27 24.79 26.33
CA GLN A 210 34.86 26.07 26.67
C GLN A 210 35.21 26.91 25.44
N LEU A 211 35.69 26.28 24.38
CA LEU A 211 35.89 26.95 23.08
C LEU A 211 34.61 27.51 22.48
N LEU A 212 33.48 26.80 22.57
CA LEU A 212 32.21 27.29 22.11
C LEU A 212 31.67 28.44 22.96
N GLU A 213 31.79 28.37 24.29
CA GLU A 213 31.39 29.41 25.25
C GLU A 213 32.16 30.72 25.03
N SER A 214 33.42 30.65 24.63
CA SER A 214 34.19 31.83 24.30
C SER A 214 33.75 32.56 23.02
N LYS A 215 32.91 31.91 22.20
CA LYS A 215 32.42 32.43 20.90
C LYS A 215 30.97 32.92 20.99
N LYS A 216 30.71 34.19 20.71
CA LYS A 216 29.36 34.76 20.66
C LYS A 216 28.43 33.96 19.75
N GLY A 217 27.21 33.65 20.21
CA GLY A 217 26.12 33.04 19.39
C GLY A 217 26.24 31.50 19.26
N LYS A 218 27.01 30.83 20.10
CA LYS A 218 27.14 29.37 20.12
C LYS A 218 26.38 28.68 21.27
N ASP A 219 25.59 29.44 22.03
CA ASP A 219 24.83 28.94 23.18
C ASP A 219 23.95 27.73 22.87
N LYS A 220 23.32 27.71 21.66
CA LYS A 220 22.50 26.59 21.21
C LYS A 220 23.28 25.29 20.98
N GLN A 221 24.55 25.40 20.55
CA GLN A 221 25.43 24.25 20.36
C GLN A 221 25.94 23.73 21.70
N VAL A 222 26.27 24.64 22.62
CA VAL A 222 26.65 24.29 24.01
C VAL A 222 25.49 23.56 24.70
N LYS A 223 24.25 24.12 24.62
CA LYS A 223 23.04 23.47 25.16
C LYS A 223 22.89 22.05 24.57
N ALA A 224 23.03 21.89 23.27
CA ALA A 224 22.89 20.58 22.60
C ALA A 224 23.90 19.54 23.09
N LEU A 225 25.18 19.92 23.28
CA LEU A 225 26.18 19.04 23.78
C LEU A 225 25.99 18.66 25.26
N LEU A 226 25.66 19.63 26.11
CA LEU A 226 25.36 19.36 27.51
C LEU A 226 24.12 18.44 27.66
N THR A 227 23.08 18.65 26.88
CA THR A 227 21.90 17.78 26.87
C THR A 227 22.26 16.37 26.38
N LEU A 228 23.05 16.24 25.33
CA LEU A 228 23.52 14.93 24.85
C LEU A 228 24.31 14.18 25.92
N ILE A 229 25.26 14.84 26.58
CA ILE A 229 26.04 14.26 27.67
C ILE A 229 25.16 13.84 28.84
N HIS A 230 24.21 14.70 29.23
CA HIS A 230 23.25 14.40 30.30
C HIS A 230 22.41 13.15 29.96
N LEU A 231 21.87 13.04 28.76
CA LEU A 231 21.07 11.90 28.33
C LEU A 231 21.92 10.63 28.21
N THR A 232 23.17 10.72 27.76
CA THR A 232 24.14 9.60 27.73
C THR A 232 24.37 9.03 29.13
N ILE A 233 24.56 9.91 30.11
CA ILE A 233 24.79 9.50 31.53
C ILE A 233 23.50 8.93 32.12
N LYS A 234 22.36 9.58 31.89
CA LYS A 234 21.06 9.16 32.43
C LYS A 234 20.63 7.80 31.90
N ASN A 235 20.84 7.53 30.62
CA ASN A 235 20.43 6.27 29.98
C ASN A 235 21.47 5.15 30.15
N GLN A 236 22.63 5.42 30.71
CA GLN A 236 23.74 4.48 30.81
C GLN A 236 24.12 3.85 29.46
N ASP A 237 23.83 4.54 28.37
CA ASP A 237 24.09 4.11 27.00
C ASP A 237 24.85 5.20 26.25
N LYS A 238 25.74 4.78 25.35
CA LYS A 238 26.52 5.70 24.51
C LYS A 238 25.66 6.30 23.36
N LEU A 239 24.48 5.70 23.06
CA LEU A 239 23.59 6.08 21.99
C LEU A 239 22.36 6.79 22.57
N VAL A 240 22.05 7.97 22.07
CA VAL A 240 20.86 8.75 22.44
C VAL A 240 19.97 8.90 21.22
N LEU A 241 18.69 8.65 21.36
CA LEU A 241 17.73 8.88 20.27
C LEU A 241 17.70 10.36 19.88
N LYS A 242 17.79 10.64 18.59
CA LYS A 242 17.66 12.01 18.06
C LYS A 242 16.36 12.68 18.52
N LYS A 243 15.30 11.88 18.65
CA LYS A 243 14.01 12.35 19.14
C LYS A 243 14.10 12.89 20.57
N ASP A 244 14.82 12.23 21.46
CA ASP A 244 14.94 12.65 22.87
C ASP A 244 15.62 14.02 22.96
N LEU A 245 16.61 14.31 22.09
CA LEU A 245 17.22 15.64 22.02
C LEU A 245 16.23 16.70 21.51
N ILE A 246 15.37 16.36 20.56
CA ILE A 246 14.36 17.27 20.02
C ILE A 246 13.27 17.54 21.07
N ASP A 247 12.89 16.52 21.83
CA ASP A 247 11.91 16.63 22.92
C ASP A 247 12.44 17.54 24.07
N GLU A 248 13.76 17.64 24.25
CA GLU A 248 14.46 18.59 25.13
C GLU A 248 14.71 19.97 24.46
N GLU A 249 13.94 20.30 23.44
CA GLU A 249 13.98 21.57 22.69
C GLU A 249 15.32 21.89 22.00
N ILE A 250 16.10 20.87 21.66
CA ILE A 250 17.32 21.05 20.86
C ILE A 250 16.96 21.13 19.37
N SER A 251 17.41 22.22 18.73
CA SER A 251 17.10 22.41 17.29
C SER A 251 17.92 21.44 16.42
N SER A 252 17.25 20.89 15.38
CA SER A 252 17.91 20.04 14.38
C SER A 252 19.09 20.73 13.68
N SER A 253 19.05 22.07 13.55
CA SER A 253 20.16 22.85 12.98
C SER A 253 21.42 22.81 13.85
N SER A 254 21.28 22.80 15.18
CA SER A 254 22.40 22.69 16.12
C SER A 254 23.03 21.29 16.02
N ILE A 255 22.22 20.24 15.95
CA ILE A 255 22.64 18.86 15.77
C ILE A 255 23.43 18.72 14.46
N ASN A 256 22.88 19.17 13.34
CA ASN A 256 23.53 19.08 12.03
C ASN A 256 24.87 19.88 11.99
N THR A 257 24.95 20.98 12.74
CA THR A 257 26.19 21.75 12.81
C THR A 257 27.27 21.00 13.60
N LEU A 258 26.93 20.38 14.71
CA LEU A 258 27.84 19.57 15.51
C LEU A 258 28.34 18.32 14.76
N GLU A 259 27.45 17.71 13.96
CA GLU A 259 27.76 16.60 13.08
C GLU A 259 28.75 17.02 11.99
N LYS A 260 28.51 18.13 11.28
CA LYS A 260 29.41 18.69 10.27
C LYS A 260 30.80 19.03 10.84
N ASN A 261 30.86 19.42 12.10
CA ASN A 261 32.12 19.70 12.79
C ASN A 261 32.83 18.43 13.33
N GLY A 262 32.24 17.23 13.11
CA GLY A 262 32.81 15.96 13.53
C GLY A 262 32.77 15.71 15.05
N ILE A 263 31.92 16.45 15.79
CA ILE A 263 31.84 16.32 17.27
C ILE A 263 30.88 15.18 17.63
N ILE A 264 29.80 15.04 16.87
CA ILE A 264 28.81 13.95 17.01
C ILE A 264 28.73 13.12 15.76
N VAL A 265 28.28 11.89 15.89
CA VAL A 265 27.97 10.96 14.78
C VAL A 265 26.51 10.57 14.89
N GLN A 266 25.83 10.57 13.76
CA GLN A 266 24.47 10.06 13.63
C GLN A 266 24.51 8.67 13.00
N GLU A 267 23.87 7.68 13.65
CA GLU A 267 23.73 6.29 13.21
C GLU A 267 22.27 5.92 12.94
#